data_1ffac036d5c785a89020155b72131155
#
_entry.id   1ffac036d5c785a89020155b72131155
#
_cell.length_a   1.000
_cell.length_b   1.000
_cell.length_c   1.000
_cell.angle_alpha   90.00
_cell.angle_beta   90.00
_cell.angle_gamma   90.00
#
_symmetry.space_group_name_H-M   'P 1'
#
loop_
_entity.id
_entity.type
_entity.pdbx_description
1 polymer ?
#
loop_
_entity_poly.entity_id
_entity_poly.type
_entity_poly.pdbx_seq_one_letter_code
_entity_poly.pdbx_strand_id
1 'polypeptide(L)'
;TAQGGAVGHYQGQRVDTSAYPLPSGNNGYFVFSDNPKSPYLISINPKLNGLGQLDPALFADLNAMLGVKPSSTAPQETRLAFTDEKQFLGSSYMLGRLNLNPDYDYRFLGDAAFDTRYVSNVVLNQTGNRYLNGIGSDLDQMRYLMDNAAAAQQSLGLQFGVSLTADQIAALDHSLLWWEKATVNGETVMVPKLYLSPKDVTVNNGSVIAGNNVTLKGGSITNGGSSLLAKNSLTLDSQNSISNLNNGLMKAGGDLNLSAIGDINNISSTISGKTVALESLDGSINNLTQVEQIDINAGGKNGKIGLKDTLLGNTASITAQDGLSLEAGKNITVTGANLASGVDMLLNAWGDIAVNANQINDAFSSSRAKTSRSSVTYQGSNVTAGGNLLVNAGHNLDVTASDLKAGGSAGLSAGNDLNLNAA
;
A
#
# COMPACT_ATOMS: atom_id res chain seq x y z
N THR A 1 -3.65 -2.11 17.12
CA THR A 1 -2.95 -3.37 16.87
C THR A 1 -1.69 -3.08 16.09
N ALA A 2 -0.54 -3.49 16.63
CA ALA A 2 0.75 -3.34 15.99
C ALA A 2 0.90 -4.38 14.88
N GLN A 3 0.44 -4.06 13.69
CA GLN A 3 0.44 -5.01 12.59
C GLN A 3 0.81 -4.31 11.29
N GLY A 4 1.84 -4.78 10.65
CA GLY A 4 2.22 -4.36 9.32
C GLY A 4 2.07 -5.49 8.34
N GLY A 5 1.71 -5.19 7.13
CA GLY A 5 1.70 -6.08 6.00
C GLY A 5 1.00 -7.41 6.16
N ALA A 6 0.55 -7.93 5.07
CA ALA A 6 -0.01 -9.26 5.02
C ALA A 6 1.10 -10.31 5.10
N VAL A 7 0.88 -11.33 5.85
CA VAL A 7 1.90 -12.29 6.22
C VAL A 7 1.48 -13.68 5.88
N GLY A 8 2.44 -14.41 5.40
CA GLY A 8 2.32 -15.85 5.39
C GLY A 8 2.37 -16.43 6.79
N HIS A 9 1.50 -17.35 7.02
CA HIS A 9 1.55 -18.09 8.26
C HIS A 9 2.53 -19.24 8.19
N TYR A 10 3.20 -19.47 9.31
CA TYR A 10 3.97 -20.68 9.56
C TYR A 10 3.10 -21.93 9.33
N GLN A 11 3.65 -23.03 8.82
CA GLN A 11 3.00 -24.30 8.51
C GLN A 11 2.35 -24.43 7.11
N GLY A 12 2.95 -23.86 6.08
CA GLY A 12 2.54 -24.12 4.70
C GLY A 12 1.31 -23.37 4.23
N GLN A 13 0.82 -22.43 5.01
CA GLN A 13 -0.19 -21.51 4.53
C GLN A 13 0.43 -20.55 3.50
N ARG A 14 -0.34 -20.23 2.46
CA ARG A 14 0.08 -19.26 1.45
C ARG A 14 0.31 -17.90 2.09
N VAL A 15 1.45 -17.29 1.77
CA VAL A 15 1.72 -15.89 2.08
C VAL A 15 0.69 -15.04 1.33
N ASP A 16 0.07 -14.12 2.03
CA ASP A 16 -0.59 -13.01 1.37
C ASP A 16 0.50 -12.09 0.81
N THR A 17 0.70 -12.16 -0.49
CA THR A 17 1.72 -11.40 -1.20
C THR A 17 1.30 -9.98 -1.54
N SER A 18 0.11 -9.55 -1.14
CA SER A 18 -0.39 -8.20 -1.45
C SER A 18 0.46 -7.08 -0.85
N ALA A 19 1.15 -7.35 0.28
CA ALA A 19 2.07 -6.41 0.92
C ALA A 19 3.49 -6.43 0.33
N TYR A 20 3.82 -7.45 -0.47
CA TYR A 20 5.14 -7.59 -1.07
C TYR A 20 5.03 -7.39 -2.57
N PRO A 21 5.75 -6.42 -3.15
CA PRO A 21 5.81 -6.25 -4.60
C PRO A 21 6.68 -7.36 -5.20
N LEU A 22 6.11 -8.56 -5.36
CA LEU A 22 6.81 -9.68 -5.96
C LEU A 22 7.14 -9.38 -7.42
N PRO A 23 8.36 -9.69 -7.88
CA PRO A 23 8.71 -9.53 -9.29
C PRO A 23 7.82 -10.40 -10.17
N SER A 24 7.28 -9.83 -11.24
CA SER A 24 6.50 -10.55 -12.24
C SER A 24 7.36 -11.19 -13.33
N GLY A 25 8.68 -10.96 -13.30
CA GLY A 25 9.65 -11.47 -14.26
C GLY A 25 11.08 -11.07 -13.90
N ASN A 26 12.01 -11.19 -14.85
CA ASN A 26 13.44 -10.94 -14.61
C ASN A 26 13.89 -9.52 -15.03
N ASN A 27 13.01 -8.53 -14.94
CA ASN A 27 13.20 -7.28 -15.67
C ASN A 27 12.96 -6.03 -14.85
N GLY A 28 12.31 -6.16 -13.70
CA GLY A 28 12.13 -5.08 -12.78
C GLY A 28 13.43 -4.73 -12.02
N TYR A 29 13.30 -3.80 -11.12
CA TYR A 29 14.38 -3.45 -10.20
C TYR A 29 14.76 -4.63 -9.31
N PHE A 30 13.77 -5.38 -8.85
CA PHE A 30 13.93 -6.66 -8.16
C PHE A 30 13.60 -7.81 -9.10
N VAL A 31 14.34 -8.91 -8.95
CA VAL A 31 14.17 -10.15 -9.73
C VAL A 31 14.26 -11.35 -8.81
N PHE A 32 13.61 -12.45 -9.19
CA PHE A 32 13.85 -13.73 -8.58
C PHE A 32 15.27 -14.23 -8.92
N SER A 33 15.94 -14.82 -7.92
CA SER A 33 17.26 -15.38 -8.11
C SER A 33 17.18 -16.68 -8.90
N ASP A 34 18.00 -16.79 -9.94
CA ASP A 34 18.20 -18.05 -10.68
C ASP A 34 19.12 -19.05 -9.96
N ASN A 35 19.79 -18.59 -8.89
CA ASN A 35 20.70 -19.41 -8.11
C ASN A 35 19.99 -20.00 -6.88
N PRO A 36 19.73 -21.32 -6.84
CA PRO A 36 19.08 -21.95 -5.71
C PRO A 36 19.91 -21.92 -4.41
N LYS A 37 21.20 -21.61 -4.51
CA LYS A 37 22.08 -21.43 -3.35
C LYS A 37 22.18 -19.98 -2.87
N SER A 38 21.50 -19.04 -3.54
CA SER A 38 21.45 -17.66 -3.07
C SER A 38 20.74 -17.61 -1.72
N PRO A 39 21.25 -16.84 -0.75
CA PRO A 39 20.55 -16.62 0.51
C PRO A 39 19.25 -15.85 0.35
N TYR A 40 19.02 -15.25 -0.82
CA TYR A 40 17.85 -14.43 -1.12
C TYR A 40 17.09 -15.00 -2.32
N LEU A 41 15.77 -15.15 -2.17
CA LEU A 41 14.89 -15.54 -3.28
C LEU A 41 14.70 -14.37 -4.26
N ILE A 42 14.63 -13.16 -3.74
CA ILE A 42 14.49 -11.91 -4.52
C ILE A 42 15.65 -10.99 -4.19
N SER A 43 16.25 -10.41 -5.20
CA SER A 43 17.34 -9.45 -5.04
C SER A 43 17.25 -8.32 -6.06
N ILE A 44 18.05 -7.30 -5.86
CA ILE A 44 18.28 -6.26 -6.88
C ILE A 44 18.71 -6.98 -8.17
N ASN A 45 18.17 -6.54 -9.28
CA ASN A 45 18.50 -7.10 -10.58
C ASN A 45 20.01 -6.97 -10.86
N PRO A 46 20.74 -8.10 -10.98
CA PRO A 46 22.20 -8.06 -11.18
C PRO A 46 22.62 -7.32 -12.45
N LYS A 47 21.72 -7.21 -13.43
CA LYS A 47 21.97 -6.44 -14.66
C LYS A 47 22.17 -4.95 -14.41
N LEU A 48 21.71 -4.44 -13.26
CA LEU A 48 21.92 -3.04 -12.85
C LEU A 48 23.34 -2.80 -12.36
N ASN A 49 24.03 -3.80 -11.84
CA ASN A 49 25.38 -3.68 -11.29
C ASN A 49 26.48 -3.45 -12.34
N GLY A 50 26.20 -3.73 -13.61
CA GLY A 50 27.18 -3.62 -14.70
C GLY A 50 27.17 -2.30 -15.47
N LEU A 51 26.44 -1.31 -15.04
CA LEU A 51 26.08 -0.16 -15.88
C LEU A 51 27.00 1.05 -15.77
N GLY A 52 28.20 0.90 -15.28
CA GLY A 52 29.22 1.95 -15.36
C GLY A 52 28.79 3.27 -14.73
N GLN A 53 29.21 4.37 -15.32
CA GLN A 53 28.86 5.71 -14.83
C GLN A 53 27.42 6.06 -15.23
N LEU A 54 26.50 5.94 -14.29
CA LEU A 54 25.12 6.36 -14.45
C LEU A 54 24.97 7.86 -14.19
N ASP A 55 23.96 8.46 -14.83
CA ASP A 55 23.59 9.85 -14.62
C ASP A 55 23.22 10.09 -13.13
N PRO A 56 23.67 11.19 -12.51
CA PRO A 56 23.28 11.55 -11.16
C PRO A 56 21.76 11.62 -10.94
N ALA A 57 21.02 12.02 -11.95
CA ALA A 57 19.55 12.05 -11.89
C ALA A 57 18.96 10.62 -11.73
N LEU A 58 19.53 9.63 -12.42
CA LEU A 58 19.13 8.24 -12.26
C LEU A 58 19.34 7.74 -10.83
N PHE A 59 20.45 8.11 -10.19
CA PHE A 59 20.71 7.73 -8.80
C PHE A 59 19.76 8.42 -7.83
N ALA A 60 19.39 9.66 -8.08
CA ALA A 60 18.39 10.36 -7.29
C ALA A 60 17.03 9.63 -7.36
N ASP A 61 16.62 9.25 -8.55
CA ASP A 61 15.37 8.53 -8.77
C ASP A 61 15.41 7.10 -8.20
N LEU A 62 16.53 6.38 -8.38
CA LEU A 62 16.74 5.07 -7.78
C LEU A 62 16.75 5.12 -6.25
N ASN A 63 17.35 6.16 -5.69
CA ASN A 63 17.30 6.40 -4.25
C ASN A 63 15.89 6.73 -3.77
N ALA A 64 15.13 7.47 -4.56
CA ALA A 64 13.72 7.71 -4.27
C ALA A 64 12.91 6.42 -4.31
N MET A 65 13.16 5.56 -5.30
CA MET A 65 12.54 4.22 -5.38
C MET A 65 12.88 3.34 -4.17
N LEU A 66 14.13 3.39 -3.73
CA LEU A 66 14.59 2.64 -2.55
C LEU A 66 14.19 3.31 -1.25
N GLY A 67 13.64 4.50 -1.32
CA GLY A 67 13.36 5.29 -0.16
C GLY A 67 14.58 5.93 0.51
N VAL A 68 15.73 5.94 -0.12
CA VAL A 68 16.95 6.55 0.40
C VAL A 68 16.98 8.03 0.02
N LYS A 69 17.20 8.93 1.00
CA LYS A 69 17.40 10.35 0.68
C LYS A 69 18.73 10.50 -0.08
N PRO A 70 18.74 11.16 -1.25
CA PRO A 70 19.98 11.45 -1.92
C PRO A 70 20.85 12.31 -1.00
N SER A 71 22.10 11.89 -0.79
CA SER A 71 23.07 12.76 -0.15
C SER A 71 23.36 13.93 -1.09
N SER A 72 23.42 15.13 -0.54
CA SER A 72 23.75 16.35 -1.30
C SER A 72 25.20 16.41 -1.79
N THR A 73 25.98 15.38 -1.46
CA THR A 73 27.38 15.26 -1.80
C THR A 73 27.61 14.10 -2.76
N ALA A 74 28.17 14.41 -3.88
CA ALA A 74 28.76 13.59 -4.93
C ALA A 74 28.05 12.31 -5.39
N PRO A 75 27.87 12.14 -6.71
CA PRO A 75 27.28 10.95 -7.35
C PRO A 75 27.96 9.62 -6.99
N GLN A 76 29.17 9.66 -6.42
CA GLN A 76 29.95 8.47 -6.08
C GLN A 76 29.45 7.78 -4.80
N GLU A 77 28.94 8.50 -3.82
CA GLU A 77 28.36 7.89 -2.59
C GLU A 77 27.05 7.17 -2.88
N THR A 78 26.27 7.68 -3.79
CA THR A 78 25.04 7.05 -4.25
C THR A 78 25.29 5.73 -4.96
N ARG A 79 26.41 5.58 -5.65
CA ARG A 79 26.83 4.32 -6.27
C ARG A 79 27.13 3.23 -5.26
N LEU A 80 27.85 3.57 -4.20
CA LEU A 80 28.21 2.64 -3.14
C LEU A 80 26.97 2.23 -2.37
N ALA A 81 26.06 3.16 -2.09
CA ALA A 81 24.79 2.87 -1.45
C ALA A 81 23.90 1.93 -2.27
N PHE A 82 24.02 1.97 -3.59
CA PHE A 82 23.24 1.18 -4.51
C PHE A 82 23.80 -0.22 -4.75
N THR A 83 25.14 -0.37 -4.71
CA THR A 83 25.85 -1.62 -5.02
C THR A 83 26.42 -2.31 -3.78
N ASP A 84 26.52 -1.64 -2.66
CA ASP A 84 27.09 -2.17 -1.43
C ASP A 84 25.96 -2.58 -0.47
N GLU A 85 25.72 -3.88 -0.37
CA GLU A 85 24.77 -4.46 0.59
C GLU A 85 25.02 -4.01 2.04
N LYS A 86 26.23 -3.55 2.37
CA LYS A 86 26.58 -3.03 3.69
C LYS A 86 25.91 -1.71 4.03
N GLN A 87 25.39 -0.99 3.05
CA GLN A 87 24.65 0.25 3.27
C GLN A 87 23.16 0.06 3.49
N PHE A 88 22.66 -1.16 3.20
CA PHE A 88 21.30 -1.55 3.51
C PHE A 88 21.35 -2.51 4.71
N LEU A 89 20.55 -2.24 5.71
CA LEU A 89 20.36 -3.16 6.80
C LEU A 89 19.21 -4.11 6.48
N GLY A 90 19.49 -5.40 6.54
CA GLY A 90 18.52 -6.45 6.28
C GLY A 90 18.71 -7.64 7.21
N SER A 91 18.35 -8.82 6.73
CA SER A 91 18.39 -10.07 7.50
C SER A 91 19.77 -10.40 8.08
N SER A 92 20.86 -10.10 7.37
CA SER A 92 22.23 -10.33 7.88
C SER A 92 22.53 -9.52 9.14
N TYR A 93 22.10 -8.28 9.20
CA TYR A 93 22.22 -7.46 10.39
C TYR A 93 21.42 -8.05 11.55
N MET A 94 20.21 -8.52 11.29
CA MET A 94 19.36 -9.14 12.30
C MET A 94 19.96 -10.42 12.86
N LEU A 95 20.47 -11.29 11.99
CA LEU A 95 21.15 -12.52 12.41
C LEU A 95 22.33 -12.21 13.34
N GLY A 96 23.12 -11.19 12.99
CA GLY A 96 24.22 -10.72 13.85
C GLY A 96 23.74 -10.20 15.20
N ARG A 97 22.66 -9.43 15.22
CA ARG A 97 22.07 -8.90 16.47
C ARG A 97 21.51 -9.99 17.36
N LEU A 98 21.02 -11.08 16.80
CA LEU A 98 20.46 -12.23 17.54
C LEU A 98 21.53 -13.29 17.87
N ASN A 99 22.79 -13.07 17.50
CA ASN A 99 23.87 -14.07 17.58
C ASN A 99 23.52 -15.40 16.94
N LEU A 100 22.74 -15.36 15.88
CA LEU A 100 22.43 -16.52 15.06
C LEU A 100 23.52 -16.72 14.01
N ASN A 101 23.95 -17.97 13.84
CA ASN A 101 24.98 -18.30 12.88
C ASN A 101 24.41 -18.13 11.45
N PRO A 102 25.05 -17.35 10.56
CA PRO A 102 24.64 -17.26 9.16
C PRO A 102 24.73 -18.59 8.38
N ASP A 103 25.44 -19.59 8.90
CA ASP A 103 25.50 -20.93 8.32
C ASP A 103 24.24 -21.78 8.56
N TYR A 104 23.23 -21.24 9.25
CA TYR A 104 21.91 -21.85 9.24
C TYR A 104 21.30 -21.67 7.86
N ASP A 105 20.74 -22.77 7.33
CA ASP A 105 20.07 -22.86 6.02
C ASP A 105 18.79 -22.00 5.91
N TYR A 106 18.89 -20.73 6.30
CA TYR A 106 17.80 -19.79 6.11
C TYR A 106 17.92 -19.15 4.74
N ARG A 107 16.89 -19.35 3.93
CA ARG A 107 16.70 -18.55 2.74
C ARG A 107 15.72 -17.44 3.05
N PHE A 108 16.08 -16.21 2.70
CA PHE A 108 15.24 -15.02 2.92
C PHE A 108 14.47 -14.68 1.66
N LEU A 109 13.26 -14.10 1.83
CA LEU A 109 12.46 -13.65 0.70
C LEU A 109 13.21 -12.64 -0.17
N GLY A 110 13.82 -11.63 0.45
CA GLY A 110 14.52 -10.59 -0.26
C GLY A 110 15.86 -10.22 0.37
N ASP A 111 16.66 -9.51 -0.41
CA ASP A 111 17.87 -8.85 0.07
C ASP A 111 17.53 -7.63 0.94
N ALA A 112 18.56 -6.94 1.46
CA ALA A 112 18.37 -5.79 2.32
C ALA A 112 17.62 -4.64 1.62
N ALA A 113 17.83 -4.45 0.34
CA ALA A 113 17.10 -3.42 -0.44
C ALA A 113 15.62 -3.75 -0.59
N PHE A 114 15.30 -5.01 -0.82
CA PHE A 114 13.91 -5.49 -0.87
C PHE A 114 13.20 -5.31 0.46
N ASP A 115 13.83 -5.71 1.56
CA ASP A 115 13.29 -5.56 2.91
C ASP A 115 13.06 -4.08 3.26
N THR A 116 13.99 -3.22 2.89
CA THR A 116 13.88 -1.77 3.09
C THR A 116 12.67 -1.20 2.36
N ARG A 117 12.47 -1.61 1.12
CA ARG A 117 11.30 -1.19 0.32
C ARG A 117 10.00 -1.69 0.92
N TYR A 118 9.96 -2.94 1.34
CA TYR A 118 8.80 -3.49 2.03
C TYR A 118 8.42 -2.66 3.25
N VAL A 119 9.38 -2.35 4.11
CA VAL A 119 9.16 -1.53 5.30
C VAL A 119 8.66 -0.15 4.94
N SER A 120 9.27 0.51 3.97
CA SER A 120 8.87 1.86 3.52
C SER A 120 7.43 1.88 3.01
N ASN A 121 7.04 0.87 2.23
CA ASN A 121 5.67 0.75 1.73
C ASN A 121 4.66 0.52 2.86
N VAL A 122 4.97 -0.35 3.80
CA VAL A 122 4.07 -0.64 4.92
C VAL A 122 3.93 0.57 5.85
N VAL A 123 5.02 1.24 6.17
CA VAL A 123 4.98 2.46 7.01
C VAL A 123 4.15 3.53 6.31
N LEU A 124 4.40 3.79 5.03
CA LEU A 124 3.62 4.77 4.26
C LEU A 124 2.14 4.41 4.23
N ASN A 125 1.80 3.15 3.94
CA ASN A 125 0.42 2.70 3.81
C ASN A 125 -0.33 2.72 5.13
N GLN A 126 0.33 2.45 6.24
CA GLN A 126 -0.32 2.36 7.55
C GLN A 126 -0.30 3.66 8.34
N THR A 127 0.66 4.52 8.10
CA THR A 127 0.82 5.76 8.87
C THR A 127 0.61 7.03 8.04
N GLY A 128 0.58 6.93 6.72
CA GLY A 128 0.55 8.09 5.82
C GLY A 128 1.89 8.84 5.74
N ASN A 129 2.90 8.39 6.49
CA ASN A 129 4.23 8.99 6.52
C ASN A 129 5.27 7.98 6.04
N ARG A 130 6.32 8.47 5.39
CA ARG A 130 7.40 7.61 4.92
C ARG A 130 8.20 6.98 6.06
N TYR A 131 8.38 7.72 7.14
CA TYR A 131 9.15 7.30 8.30
C TYR A 131 8.30 7.32 9.55
N LEU A 132 8.65 6.43 10.47
CA LEU A 132 8.18 6.49 11.84
C LEU A 132 8.71 7.74 12.55
N ASN A 133 8.06 8.11 13.61
CA ASN A 133 8.27 9.36 14.31
C ASN A 133 9.75 9.70 14.60
N GLY A 134 10.18 10.87 14.16
CA GLY A 134 11.53 11.39 14.39
C GLY A 134 12.65 10.76 13.55
N ILE A 135 12.34 9.79 12.71
CA ILE A 135 13.31 9.13 11.85
C ILE A 135 13.44 9.88 10.54
N GLY A 136 14.66 10.02 10.02
CA GLY A 136 14.97 10.83 8.86
C GLY A 136 15.52 10.09 7.65
N SER A 137 15.74 8.78 7.74
CA SER A 137 16.27 7.96 6.64
C SER A 137 15.78 6.51 6.72
N ASP A 138 15.81 5.81 5.59
CA ASP A 138 15.46 4.39 5.54
C ASP A 138 16.46 3.53 6.33
N LEU A 139 17.74 3.87 6.27
CA LEU A 139 18.77 3.16 7.04
C LEU A 139 18.51 3.25 8.55
N ASP A 140 18.21 4.45 9.04
CA ASP A 140 17.91 4.67 10.46
C ASP A 140 16.59 3.98 10.85
N GLN A 141 15.59 3.98 9.97
CA GLN A 141 14.34 3.27 10.20
C GLN A 141 14.55 1.76 10.30
N MET A 142 15.29 1.18 9.39
CA MET A 142 15.61 -0.25 9.43
C MET A 142 16.41 -0.62 10.69
N ARG A 143 17.40 0.19 11.05
CA ARG A 143 18.16 -0.01 12.30
C ARG A 143 17.27 0.07 13.53
N TYR A 144 16.45 1.08 13.64
CA TYR A 144 15.48 1.26 14.71
C TYR A 144 14.59 0.02 14.89
N LEU A 145 13.98 -0.44 13.80
CA LEU A 145 13.08 -1.58 13.81
C LEU A 145 13.77 -2.91 14.18
N MET A 146 14.98 -3.12 13.71
CA MET A 146 15.74 -4.33 13.99
C MET A 146 16.38 -4.33 15.39
N ASP A 147 16.83 -3.18 15.88
CA ASP A 147 17.33 -3.05 17.24
C ASP A 147 16.21 -3.24 18.27
N ASN A 148 15.01 -2.71 17.99
CA ASN A 148 13.81 -2.97 18.78
C ASN A 148 13.44 -4.47 18.78
N ALA A 149 13.56 -5.13 17.65
CA ALA A 149 13.31 -6.57 17.55
C ALA A 149 14.29 -7.40 18.38
N ALA A 150 15.56 -7.05 18.37
CA ALA A 150 16.58 -7.72 19.20
C ALA A 150 16.30 -7.53 20.69
N ALA A 151 15.88 -6.34 21.11
CA ALA A 151 15.48 -6.06 22.48
C ALA A 151 14.21 -6.83 22.88
N ALA A 152 13.19 -6.84 22.01
CA ALA A 152 11.95 -7.57 22.24
C ALA A 152 12.16 -9.10 22.26
N GLN A 153 13.10 -9.61 21.48
CA GLN A 153 13.44 -11.03 21.52
C GLN A 153 13.87 -11.49 22.91
N GLN A 154 14.65 -10.68 23.59
CA GLN A 154 15.09 -11.00 24.96
C GLN A 154 13.95 -10.85 25.97
N SER A 155 13.17 -9.78 25.87
CA SER A 155 12.14 -9.44 26.86
C SER A 155 10.83 -10.23 26.69
N LEU A 156 10.47 -10.59 25.46
CA LEU A 156 9.22 -11.28 25.13
C LEU A 156 9.41 -12.73 24.68
N GLY A 157 10.63 -13.21 24.62
CA GLY A 157 10.94 -14.59 24.23
C GLY A 157 10.59 -14.89 22.77
N LEU A 158 10.81 -13.94 21.86
CA LEU A 158 10.50 -14.14 20.44
C LEU A 158 11.37 -15.24 19.84
N GLN A 159 10.77 -16.07 19.00
CA GLN A 159 11.45 -17.12 18.26
C GLN A 159 11.61 -16.72 16.80
N PHE A 160 12.84 -16.74 16.30
CA PHE A 160 13.13 -16.40 14.90
C PHE A 160 12.42 -17.37 13.95
N GLY A 161 11.73 -16.82 12.97
CA GLY A 161 10.93 -17.59 12.01
C GLY A 161 9.50 -17.89 12.47
N VAL A 162 9.09 -17.43 13.63
CA VAL A 162 7.76 -17.65 14.20
C VAL A 162 7.04 -16.32 14.39
N SER A 163 5.79 -16.25 13.98
CA SER A 163 4.92 -15.07 14.16
C SER A 163 4.77 -14.73 15.64
N LEU A 164 4.70 -13.44 15.94
CA LEU A 164 4.37 -12.98 17.29
C LEU A 164 2.93 -13.39 17.65
N THR A 165 2.75 -13.82 18.88
CA THR A 165 1.42 -14.07 19.46
C THR A 165 0.67 -12.75 19.71
N ALA A 166 -0.64 -12.83 19.89
CA ALA A 166 -1.45 -11.65 20.22
C ALA A 166 -0.97 -10.97 21.52
N ASP A 167 -0.57 -11.74 22.52
CA ASP A 167 -0.05 -11.22 23.79
C ASP A 167 1.30 -10.52 23.60
N GLN A 168 2.19 -11.11 22.80
CA GLN A 168 3.47 -10.48 22.44
C GLN A 168 3.26 -9.17 21.67
N ILE A 169 2.32 -9.14 20.72
CA ILE A 169 1.97 -7.92 19.98
C ILE A 169 1.44 -6.84 20.92
N ALA A 170 0.55 -7.21 21.84
CA ALA A 170 -0.01 -6.28 22.81
C ALA A 170 1.05 -5.70 23.78
N ALA A 171 2.11 -6.45 24.04
CA ALA A 171 3.20 -6.06 24.94
C ALA A 171 4.30 -5.23 24.24
N LEU A 172 4.18 -4.94 22.94
CA LEU A 172 5.20 -4.18 22.22
C LEU A 172 5.25 -2.73 22.68
N ASP A 173 6.42 -2.31 23.15
CA ASP A 173 6.71 -0.91 23.48
C ASP A 173 7.10 -0.08 22.26
N HIS A 174 7.69 -0.71 21.27
CA HIS A 174 8.16 -0.09 20.02
C HIS A 174 7.83 -0.96 18.82
N SER A 175 7.69 -0.34 17.67
CA SER A 175 7.57 -1.05 16.41
C SER A 175 8.84 -1.85 16.13
N LEU A 176 8.70 -2.99 15.48
CA LEU A 176 9.82 -3.87 15.15
C LEU A 176 9.61 -4.58 13.81
N LEU A 177 10.71 -4.97 13.21
CA LEU A 177 10.75 -5.86 12.05
C LEU A 177 11.19 -7.24 12.50
N TRP A 178 10.39 -8.25 12.15
CA TRP A 178 10.67 -9.66 12.43
C TRP A 178 10.64 -10.48 11.16
N TRP A 179 11.22 -11.67 11.17
CA TRP A 179 11.17 -12.58 10.05
C TRP A 179 10.43 -13.84 10.45
N GLU A 180 9.57 -14.31 9.56
CA GLU A 180 8.69 -15.46 9.77
C GLU A 180 8.86 -16.45 8.62
N LYS A 181 8.73 -17.74 8.91
CA LYS A 181 8.74 -18.77 7.86
C LYS A 181 7.46 -18.70 7.06
N ALA A 182 7.59 -18.71 5.75
CA ALA A 182 6.48 -18.75 4.82
C ALA A 182 6.84 -19.48 3.54
N THR A 183 5.85 -19.91 2.77
CA THR A 183 6.06 -20.55 1.48
C THR A 183 5.75 -19.58 0.36
N VAL A 184 6.74 -19.28 -0.48
CA VAL A 184 6.63 -18.43 -1.66
C VAL A 184 7.09 -19.22 -2.87
N ASN A 185 6.27 -19.32 -3.90
CA ASN A 185 6.56 -20.09 -5.11
C ASN A 185 7.03 -21.54 -4.85
N GLY A 186 6.46 -22.17 -3.80
CA GLY A 186 6.81 -23.55 -3.44
C GLY A 186 8.08 -23.70 -2.58
N GLU A 187 8.78 -22.60 -2.28
CA GLU A 187 9.95 -22.60 -1.41
C GLU A 187 9.63 -22.05 -0.04
N THR A 188 10.22 -22.67 1.01
CA THR A 188 10.16 -22.12 2.36
C THR A 188 11.23 -21.05 2.54
N VAL A 189 10.80 -19.83 2.81
CA VAL A 189 11.68 -18.68 3.00
C VAL A 189 11.30 -17.92 4.26
N MET A 190 12.25 -17.11 4.76
CA MET A 190 12.00 -16.13 5.82
C MET A 190 11.48 -14.84 5.19
N VAL A 191 10.29 -14.43 5.57
CA VAL A 191 9.65 -13.20 5.08
C VAL A 191 9.68 -12.14 6.17
N PRO A 192 9.98 -10.87 5.83
CA PRO A 192 9.93 -9.79 6.79
C PRO A 192 8.49 -9.46 7.14
N LYS A 193 8.24 -9.18 8.40
CA LYS A 193 6.97 -8.65 8.88
C LYS A 193 7.18 -7.47 9.80
N LEU A 194 6.56 -6.36 9.46
CA LEU A 194 6.56 -5.16 10.28
C LEU A 194 5.42 -5.20 11.30
N TYR A 195 5.76 -5.08 12.58
CA TYR A 195 4.83 -4.90 13.69
C TYR A 195 4.90 -3.46 14.18
N LEU A 196 3.83 -2.70 13.96
CA LEU A 196 3.74 -1.31 14.38
C LEU A 196 3.19 -1.21 15.79
N SER A 197 3.95 -0.56 16.69
CA SER A 197 3.45 -0.21 18.00
C SER A 197 2.51 0.99 17.93
N PRO A 198 1.39 0.98 18.66
CA PRO A 198 0.53 2.17 18.77
C PRO A 198 1.28 3.41 19.25
N LYS A 199 2.34 3.26 20.02
CA LYS A 199 3.18 4.37 20.50
C LYS A 199 3.93 5.07 19.37
N ASP A 200 4.35 4.34 18.35
CA ASP A 200 5.02 4.92 17.17
C ASP A 200 4.04 5.50 16.14
N VAL A 201 2.79 5.05 16.15
CA VAL A 201 1.76 5.46 15.20
C VAL A 201 0.91 6.61 15.73
N THR A 202 0.68 6.68 17.04
CA THR A 202 -0.15 7.72 17.67
C THR A 202 0.52 9.09 17.77
N VAL A 203 1.83 9.15 17.61
CA VAL A 203 2.57 10.42 17.53
C VAL A 203 2.55 10.97 16.11
N ASN A 204 1.75 10.39 15.23
CA ASN A 204 1.56 10.92 13.89
C ASN A 204 0.94 12.29 13.92
N ASN A 205 1.44 13.13 13.05
CA ASN A 205 1.09 14.49 12.80
C ASN A 205 -0.39 14.72 12.43
N GLY A 206 -1.22 13.70 12.56
CA GLY A 206 -2.65 13.75 12.30
C GLY A 206 -3.41 14.30 13.52
N SER A 207 -4.36 15.18 13.26
CA SER A 207 -5.32 15.63 14.27
C SER A 207 -6.38 14.55 14.50
N VAL A 208 -6.95 14.55 15.70
CA VAL A 208 -8.09 13.69 16.02
C VAL A 208 -9.24 14.56 16.50
N ILE A 209 -10.40 14.43 15.83
CA ILE A 209 -11.66 14.92 16.32
C ILE A 209 -12.50 13.73 16.73
N ALA A 210 -12.86 13.65 18.00
CA ALA A 210 -13.63 12.53 18.53
C ALA A 210 -14.76 13.01 19.43
N GLY A 211 -15.89 12.34 19.34
CA GLY A 211 -17.07 12.63 20.15
C GLY A 211 -18.13 11.54 20.03
N ASN A 212 -19.22 11.69 20.80
CA ASN A 212 -20.37 10.80 20.64
C ASN A 212 -21.05 11.06 19.30
N ASN A 213 -21.34 12.31 19.00
CA ASN A 213 -21.83 12.76 17.71
C ASN A 213 -20.89 13.87 17.21
N VAL A 214 -20.39 13.74 16.01
CA VAL A 214 -19.49 14.71 15.40
C VAL A 214 -20.17 15.31 14.17
N THR A 215 -20.32 16.63 14.17
CA THR A 215 -20.88 17.37 13.04
C THR A 215 -19.91 18.45 12.62
N LEU A 216 -19.50 18.42 11.36
CA LEU A 216 -18.63 19.42 10.75
C LEU A 216 -19.37 20.11 9.60
N LYS A 217 -19.29 21.43 9.56
CA LYS A 217 -19.83 22.25 8.46
C LYS A 217 -18.75 23.22 7.98
N GLY A 218 -18.64 23.37 6.68
CA GLY A 218 -17.63 24.27 6.12
C GLY A 218 -17.78 24.51 4.62
N GLY A 219 -17.01 25.45 4.10
CA GLY A 219 -16.91 25.66 2.66
C GLY A 219 -16.32 24.44 1.97
N SER A 220 -15.15 24.02 2.40
CA SER A 220 -14.55 22.72 2.06
C SER A 220 -14.11 22.04 3.34
N ILE A 221 -14.21 20.71 3.38
CA ILE A 221 -13.76 19.89 4.50
C ILE A 221 -12.70 18.93 4.00
N THR A 222 -11.50 19.01 4.57
CA THR A 222 -10.39 18.12 4.23
C THR A 222 -9.88 17.41 5.48
N ASN A 223 -9.87 16.10 5.45
CA ASN A 223 -9.25 15.24 6.44
C ASN A 223 -7.97 14.61 5.84
N GLY A 224 -6.84 15.26 6.07
CA GLY A 224 -5.55 14.82 5.55
C GLY A 224 -4.74 14.09 6.63
N GLY A 225 -4.56 12.79 6.50
CA GLY A 225 -3.79 11.99 7.47
C GLY A 225 -4.32 12.06 8.91
N SER A 226 -5.57 12.43 9.09
CA SER A 226 -6.19 12.72 10.39
C SER A 226 -7.39 11.80 10.64
N SER A 227 -7.92 11.80 11.84
CA SER A 227 -9.04 10.92 12.22
C SER A 227 -10.25 11.71 12.71
N LEU A 228 -11.40 11.44 12.11
CA LEU A 228 -12.70 11.89 12.57
C LEU A 228 -13.46 10.67 13.11
N LEU A 229 -13.71 10.66 14.41
CA LEU A 229 -14.26 9.50 15.11
C LEU A 229 -15.55 9.89 15.85
N ALA A 230 -16.64 9.24 15.51
CA ALA A 230 -17.89 9.38 16.24
C ALA A 230 -18.33 8.05 16.83
N LYS A 231 -18.70 8.05 18.09
CA LYS A 231 -19.24 6.84 18.73
C LYS A 231 -20.60 6.48 18.13
N ASN A 232 -21.42 7.48 17.84
CA ASN A 232 -22.77 7.31 17.27
C ASN A 232 -22.79 7.81 15.82
N SER A 233 -22.93 9.11 15.59
CA SER A 233 -23.09 9.67 14.25
C SER A 233 -21.97 10.62 13.86
N LEU A 234 -21.53 10.54 12.61
CA LEU A 234 -20.61 11.47 11.96
C LEU A 234 -21.33 12.11 10.78
N THR A 235 -21.45 13.43 10.81
CA THR A 235 -22.11 14.21 9.76
C THR A 235 -21.18 15.32 9.27
N LEU A 236 -20.87 15.32 8.00
CA LEU A 236 -20.12 16.38 7.32
C LEU A 236 -21.02 17.03 6.29
N ASP A 237 -21.07 18.36 6.31
CA ASP A 237 -21.84 19.17 5.38
C ASP A 237 -20.92 20.26 4.79
N SER A 238 -20.67 20.17 3.50
CA SER A 238 -19.75 21.06 2.78
C SER A 238 -20.45 21.79 1.64
N GLN A 239 -20.17 23.07 1.52
CA GLN A 239 -20.65 23.88 0.39
C GLN A 239 -19.84 23.65 -0.89
N ASN A 240 -18.63 23.09 -0.79
CA ASN A 240 -17.78 22.75 -1.93
C ASN A 240 -17.48 21.25 -1.93
N SER A 241 -16.37 20.83 -1.36
CA SER A 241 -15.90 19.46 -1.41
C SER A 241 -15.63 18.89 -0.03
N ILE A 242 -15.71 17.55 0.04
CA ILE A 242 -15.22 16.75 1.17
C ILE A 242 -14.12 15.84 0.65
N SER A 243 -12.96 15.88 1.29
CA SER A 243 -11.82 15.07 0.89
C SER A 243 -11.20 14.36 2.09
N ASN A 244 -11.07 13.04 1.96
CA ASN A 244 -10.39 12.17 2.90
C ASN A 244 -9.12 11.64 2.23
N LEU A 245 -7.97 12.10 2.66
CA LEU A 245 -6.70 11.96 1.95
C LEU A 245 -5.62 11.39 2.87
N ASN A 246 -4.57 10.84 2.27
CA ASN A 246 -3.33 10.49 2.94
C ASN A 246 -3.56 9.57 4.16
N ASN A 247 -4.26 8.46 3.96
CA ASN A 247 -4.63 7.54 5.02
C ASN A 247 -5.53 8.16 6.10
N GLY A 248 -6.34 9.15 5.73
CA GLY A 248 -7.35 9.73 6.59
C GLY A 248 -8.40 8.71 7.00
N LEU A 249 -8.91 8.84 8.22
CA LEU A 249 -9.96 7.97 8.75
C LEU A 249 -11.19 8.79 9.11
N MET A 250 -12.34 8.42 8.55
CA MET A 250 -13.66 8.88 8.97
C MET A 250 -14.45 7.66 9.44
N LYS A 251 -14.80 7.60 10.72
CA LYS A 251 -15.47 6.45 11.31
C LYS A 251 -16.60 6.83 12.24
N ALA A 252 -17.74 6.22 12.04
CA ALA A 252 -18.88 6.28 12.95
C ALA A 252 -19.26 4.88 13.46
N GLY A 253 -19.65 4.77 14.71
CA GLY A 253 -20.26 3.54 15.25
C GLY A 253 -21.70 3.35 14.79
N GLY A 254 -22.38 4.44 14.43
CA GLY A 254 -23.71 4.49 13.85
C GLY A 254 -23.68 5.04 12.43
N ASP A 255 -24.52 6.04 12.17
CA ASP A 255 -24.69 6.63 10.86
C ASP A 255 -23.53 7.56 10.49
N LEU A 256 -22.99 7.40 9.30
CA LEU A 256 -22.02 8.28 8.69
C LEU A 256 -22.63 8.92 7.44
N ASN A 257 -22.78 10.26 7.47
CA ASN A 257 -23.37 11.01 6.38
C ASN A 257 -22.41 12.10 5.91
N LEU A 258 -22.04 12.05 4.65
CA LEU A 258 -21.29 13.10 3.99
C LEU A 258 -22.17 13.72 2.91
N SER A 259 -22.36 15.04 2.99
CA SER A 259 -23.08 15.81 1.98
C SER A 259 -22.22 16.97 1.51
N ALA A 260 -22.03 17.06 0.20
CA ALA A 260 -21.29 18.13 -0.44
C ALA A 260 -22.03 18.62 -1.69
N ILE A 261 -21.91 19.92 -1.99
CA ILE A 261 -22.36 20.43 -3.29
C ILE A 261 -21.42 19.96 -4.40
N GLY A 262 -20.11 20.04 -4.18
CA GLY A 262 -19.08 19.54 -5.07
C GLY A 262 -18.66 18.11 -4.81
N ASP A 263 -17.42 17.79 -5.12
CA ASP A 263 -16.91 16.42 -5.08
C ASP A 263 -16.73 15.88 -3.66
N ILE A 264 -16.93 14.58 -3.51
CA ILE A 264 -16.53 13.80 -2.35
C ILE A 264 -15.42 12.86 -2.79
N ASN A 265 -14.25 12.99 -2.15
CA ASN A 265 -13.06 12.22 -2.51
C ASN A 265 -12.58 11.40 -1.31
N ASN A 266 -12.42 10.10 -1.53
CA ASN A 266 -11.73 9.21 -0.61
C ASN A 266 -10.53 8.61 -1.34
N ILE A 267 -9.36 9.17 -1.08
CA ILE A 267 -8.14 8.83 -1.80
C ILE A 267 -7.17 8.15 -0.85
N SER A 268 -6.89 6.88 -1.10
CA SER A 268 -6.04 6.03 -0.25
C SER A 268 -6.37 6.15 1.24
N SER A 269 -7.66 6.21 1.56
CA SER A 269 -8.19 6.53 2.88
C SER A 269 -9.42 5.69 3.20
N THR A 270 -9.90 5.75 4.43
CA THR A 270 -10.98 4.88 4.92
C THR A 270 -12.18 5.70 5.41
N ILE A 271 -13.35 5.33 4.93
CA ILE A 271 -14.65 5.79 5.44
C ILE A 271 -15.42 4.56 5.92
N SER A 272 -15.87 4.55 7.16
CA SER A 272 -16.53 3.39 7.77
C SER A 272 -17.64 3.81 8.73
N GLY A 273 -18.76 3.11 8.67
CA GLY A 273 -19.89 3.32 9.56
C GLY A 273 -20.80 2.09 9.67
N LYS A 274 -21.81 2.16 10.53
CA LYS A 274 -22.88 1.17 10.54
C LYS A 274 -23.72 1.31 9.28
N THR A 275 -24.24 2.52 9.02
CA THR A 275 -24.79 2.92 7.74
C THR A 275 -23.92 4.06 7.18
N VAL A 276 -23.70 4.07 5.87
CA VAL A 276 -22.88 5.06 5.20
C VAL A 276 -23.65 5.63 4.02
N ALA A 277 -23.84 6.95 4.01
CA ALA A 277 -24.45 7.67 2.92
C ALA A 277 -23.57 8.84 2.49
N LEU A 278 -23.16 8.85 1.23
CA LEU A 278 -22.43 9.92 0.59
C LEU A 278 -23.29 10.52 -0.52
N GLU A 279 -23.49 11.83 -0.48
CA GLU A 279 -24.25 12.57 -1.47
C GLU A 279 -23.45 13.78 -1.96
N SER A 280 -23.22 13.85 -3.25
CA SER A 280 -22.70 15.01 -3.96
C SER A 280 -23.79 15.56 -4.87
N LEU A 281 -24.24 16.82 -4.65
CA LEU A 281 -25.35 17.40 -5.41
C LEU A 281 -24.98 17.71 -6.86
N ASP A 282 -23.85 18.38 -7.07
CA ASP A 282 -23.40 18.84 -8.40
C ASP A 282 -22.04 18.30 -8.81
N GLY A 283 -21.45 17.45 -8.02
CA GLY A 283 -20.12 16.89 -8.23
C GLY A 283 -20.10 15.38 -8.39
N SER A 284 -18.90 14.85 -8.25
CA SER A 284 -18.60 13.43 -8.36
C SER A 284 -18.22 12.83 -7.01
N ILE A 285 -18.36 11.53 -6.88
CA ILE A 285 -17.84 10.75 -5.77
C ILE A 285 -16.73 9.86 -6.29
N ASN A 286 -15.54 9.99 -5.69
CA ASN A 286 -14.35 9.29 -6.10
C ASN A 286 -13.80 8.46 -4.93
N ASN A 287 -13.64 7.16 -5.14
CA ASN A 287 -13.00 6.24 -4.21
C ASN A 287 -11.80 5.62 -4.92
N LEU A 288 -10.61 6.18 -4.69
CA LEU A 288 -9.43 5.93 -5.51
C LEU A 288 -8.25 5.51 -4.64
N THR A 289 -7.56 4.46 -5.04
CA THR A 289 -6.24 4.15 -4.50
C THR A 289 -5.21 4.93 -5.32
N GLN A 290 -4.39 5.71 -4.63
CA GLN A 290 -3.34 6.50 -5.25
C GLN A 290 -2.26 5.59 -5.83
N VAL A 291 -1.80 5.92 -7.03
CA VAL A 291 -0.66 5.26 -7.67
C VAL A 291 0.37 6.32 -8.03
N GLU A 292 1.62 5.96 -7.85
CA GLU A 292 2.76 6.75 -8.32
C GLU A 292 3.58 5.90 -9.28
N GLN A 293 3.74 6.38 -10.51
CA GLN A 293 4.60 5.73 -11.49
C GLN A 293 5.99 6.34 -11.44
N ILE A 294 6.99 5.49 -11.28
CA ILE A 294 8.38 5.84 -11.38
C ILE A 294 8.87 5.41 -12.75
N ASP A 295 9.30 6.38 -13.54
CA ASP A 295 9.83 6.17 -14.89
C ASP A 295 11.24 6.75 -14.96
N ILE A 296 12.22 5.87 -15.05
CA ILE A 296 13.63 6.24 -15.05
C ILE A 296 14.21 5.92 -16.42
N ASN A 297 14.68 6.95 -17.11
CA ASN A 297 15.36 6.81 -18.39
C ASN A 297 16.72 7.48 -18.30
N ALA A 298 17.78 6.70 -18.33
CA ALA A 298 19.15 7.22 -18.28
C ALA A 298 19.96 6.71 -19.47
N GLY A 299 20.81 7.57 -19.98
CA GLY A 299 21.70 7.26 -21.09
C GLY A 299 23.08 7.87 -20.92
N GLY A 300 24.12 7.16 -21.36
CA GLY A 300 25.50 7.59 -21.33
C GLY A 300 26.32 6.89 -22.41
N LYS A 301 27.63 7.10 -22.40
CA LYS A 301 28.58 6.48 -23.36
C LYS A 301 28.49 4.96 -23.38
N ASN A 302 28.00 4.34 -22.32
CA ASN A 302 27.93 2.88 -22.16
C ASN A 302 26.54 2.27 -22.43
N GLY A 303 25.57 3.05 -22.88
CA GLY A 303 24.25 2.57 -23.23
C GLY A 303 23.11 3.34 -22.55
N LYS A 304 21.89 2.86 -22.78
CA LYS A 304 20.66 3.43 -22.19
C LYS A 304 19.97 2.39 -21.31
N ILE A 305 19.41 2.85 -20.21
CA ILE A 305 18.53 2.09 -19.33
C ILE A 305 17.18 2.77 -19.25
N GLY A 306 16.13 1.95 -19.26
CA GLY A 306 14.79 2.34 -18.84
C GLY A 306 14.32 1.45 -17.70
N LEU A 307 13.72 2.04 -16.69
CA LEU A 307 13.09 1.33 -15.57
C LEU A 307 11.74 1.96 -15.30
N LYS A 308 10.70 1.14 -15.22
CA LYS A 308 9.37 1.55 -14.78
C LYS A 308 8.96 0.75 -13.57
N ASP A 309 8.39 1.40 -12.59
CA ASP A 309 7.81 0.79 -11.41
C ASP A 309 6.57 1.56 -10.97
N THR A 310 5.61 0.87 -10.37
CA THR A 310 4.39 1.48 -9.88
C THR A 310 4.29 1.26 -8.37
N LEU A 311 4.20 2.36 -7.61
CA LEU A 311 3.93 2.34 -6.18
C LEU A 311 2.43 2.53 -5.96
N LEU A 312 1.83 1.66 -5.14
CA LEU A 312 0.45 1.77 -4.70
C LEU A 312 0.39 2.41 -3.33
N GLY A 313 -0.47 3.40 -3.17
CA GLY A 313 -0.87 3.91 -1.87
C GLY A 313 -1.74 2.92 -1.10
N ASN A 314 -2.18 3.33 0.09
CA ASN A 314 -3.14 2.54 0.86
C ASN A 314 -4.43 2.34 0.06
N THR A 315 -4.99 1.14 0.09
CA THR A 315 -6.24 0.84 -0.64
C THR A 315 -7.38 1.69 -0.07
N ALA A 316 -7.98 2.50 -0.91
CA ALA A 316 -9.15 3.29 -0.53
C ALA A 316 -10.34 2.37 -0.25
N SER A 317 -11.06 2.65 0.83
CA SER A 317 -12.15 1.80 1.27
C SER A 317 -13.30 2.62 1.84
N ILE A 318 -14.52 2.31 1.40
CA ILE A 318 -15.77 2.81 1.98
C ILE A 318 -16.59 1.59 2.38
N THR A 319 -16.84 1.44 3.68
CA THR A 319 -17.50 0.24 4.22
C THR A 319 -18.65 0.58 5.15
N ALA A 320 -19.73 -0.17 5.04
CA ALA A 320 -20.86 -0.11 5.95
C ALA A 320 -21.17 -1.50 6.51
N GLN A 321 -21.49 -1.58 7.79
CA GLN A 321 -21.95 -2.84 8.37
C GLN A 321 -23.33 -3.23 7.85
N ASP A 322 -24.19 -2.26 7.61
CA ASP A 322 -25.54 -2.43 7.06
C ASP A 322 -25.58 -1.86 5.62
N GLY A 323 -26.28 -0.78 5.39
CA GLY A 323 -26.48 -0.21 4.06
C GLY A 323 -25.42 0.84 3.68
N LEU A 324 -25.06 0.86 2.40
CA LEU A 324 -24.19 1.85 1.80
C LEU A 324 -24.90 2.49 0.61
N SER A 325 -24.91 3.83 0.57
CA SER A 325 -25.40 4.56 -0.60
C SER A 325 -24.42 5.63 -1.04
N LEU A 326 -24.13 5.68 -2.34
CA LEU A 326 -23.40 6.75 -3.00
C LEU A 326 -24.31 7.37 -4.06
N GLU A 327 -24.58 8.67 -3.93
CA GLU A 327 -25.39 9.43 -4.89
C GLU A 327 -24.60 10.64 -5.39
N ALA A 328 -24.35 10.69 -6.68
CA ALA A 328 -23.56 11.75 -7.31
C ALA A 328 -24.34 12.49 -8.40
N GLY A 329 -24.27 13.81 -8.36
CA GLY A 329 -24.85 14.67 -9.41
C GLY A 329 -24.08 14.58 -10.73
N LYS A 330 -22.83 14.09 -10.71
CA LYS A 330 -22.04 13.81 -11.91
C LYS A 330 -21.67 12.35 -11.96
N ASN A 331 -20.45 11.98 -11.58
CA ASN A 331 -19.91 10.64 -11.78
C ASN A 331 -19.59 9.96 -10.45
N ILE A 332 -19.59 8.64 -10.47
CA ILE A 332 -18.99 7.81 -9.42
C ILE A 332 -17.83 7.06 -10.05
N THR A 333 -16.65 7.21 -9.47
CA THR A 333 -15.44 6.52 -9.91
C THR A 333 -14.83 5.74 -8.76
N VAL A 334 -14.61 4.44 -8.99
CA VAL A 334 -13.96 3.52 -8.04
C VAL A 334 -12.78 2.90 -8.75
N THR A 335 -11.56 3.22 -8.33
CA THR A 335 -10.35 2.76 -9.03
C THR A 335 -9.38 2.11 -8.06
N GLY A 336 -9.13 0.82 -8.23
CA GLY A 336 -8.26 0.04 -7.36
C GLY A 336 -8.70 0.08 -5.89
N ALA A 337 -10.00 0.17 -5.63
CA ALA A 337 -10.55 0.50 -4.33
C ALA A 337 -11.72 -0.42 -3.96
N ASN A 338 -12.12 -0.37 -2.69
CA ASN A 338 -13.17 -1.23 -2.15
C ASN A 338 -14.40 -0.43 -1.75
N LEU A 339 -15.58 -0.95 -2.13
CA LEU A 339 -16.88 -0.60 -1.56
C LEU A 339 -17.49 -1.86 -0.98
N ALA A 340 -17.90 -1.83 0.28
CA ALA A 340 -18.51 -2.99 0.92
C ALA A 340 -19.70 -2.60 1.80
N SER A 341 -20.76 -3.36 1.72
CA SER A 341 -21.90 -3.28 2.64
C SER A 341 -22.27 -4.65 3.18
N GLY A 342 -22.68 -4.70 4.42
CA GLY A 342 -23.19 -5.95 5.03
C GLY A 342 -24.59 -6.31 4.55
N VAL A 343 -25.38 -5.34 4.11
CA VAL A 343 -26.74 -5.50 3.57
C VAL A 343 -26.78 -4.91 2.15
N ASP A 344 -27.62 -3.95 1.89
CA ASP A 344 -27.83 -3.41 0.54
C ASP A 344 -26.83 -2.32 0.19
N MET A 345 -26.54 -2.18 -1.10
CA MET A 345 -25.71 -1.12 -1.65
C MET A 345 -26.39 -0.48 -2.85
N LEU A 346 -26.41 0.85 -2.85
CA LEU A 346 -26.85 1.69 -3.96
C LEU A 346 -25.71 2.57 -4.46
N LEU A 347 -25.41 2.48 -5.74
CA LEU A 347 -24.56 3.42 -6.47
C LEU A 347 -25.43 4.10 -7.52
N ASN A 348 -25.65 5.40 -7.40
CA ASN A 348 -26.46 6.18 -8.30
C ASN A 348 -25.74 7.44 -8.75
N ALA A 349 -25.51 7.58 -10.04
CA ALA A 349 -24.90 8.77 -10.65
C ALA A 349 -25.77 9.29 -11.78
N TRP A 350 -25.88 10.61 -11.91
CA TRP A 350 -26.54 11.22 -13.05
C TRP A 350 -25.72 11.13 -14.32
N GLY A 351 -24.40 11.08 -14.21
CA GLY A 351 -23.45 10.86 -15.29
C GLY A 351 -23.01 9.40 -15.36
N ASP A 352 -21.70 9.20 -15.39
CA ASP A 352 -21.08 7.90 -15.56
C ASP A 352 -20.77 7.24 -14.22
N ILE A 353 -20.80 5.92 -14.20
CA ILE A 353 -20.19 5.11 -13.15
C ILE A 353 -19.06 4.28 -13.76
N ALA A 354 -17.87 4.41 -13.22
CA ALA A 354 -16.71 3.66 -13.64
C ALA A 354 -16.13 2.89 -12.45
N VAL A 355 -16.03 1.58 -12.58
CA VAL A 355 -15.38 0.70 -11.62
C VAL A 355 -14.16 0.11 -12.29
N ASN A 356 -12.99 0.64 -11.96
CA ASN A 356 -11.75 0.42 -12.70
C ASN A 356 -10.67 -0.23 -11.84
N ALA A 357 -9.62 -0.65 -12.51
CA ALA A 357 -8.38 -1.12 -11.91
C ALA A 357 -7.26 -0.10 -12.07
N ASN A 358 -6.35 -0.06 -11.10
CA ASN A 358 -5.06 0.57 -11.27
C ASN A 358 -4.16 -0.33 -12.10
N GLN A 359 -3.48 0.26 -13.06
CA GLN A 359 -2.46 -0.42 -13.84
C GLN A 359 -1.12 -0.37 -13.10
N ILE A 360 -0.50 -1.53 -12.93
CA ILE A 360 0.80 -1.70 -12.32
C ILE A 360 1.77 -2.09 -13.42
N ASN A 361 2.71 -1.18 -13.73
CA ASN A 361 3.70 -1.36 -14.79
C ASN A 361 5.07 -1.62 -14.19
N ASP A 362 5.64 -2.78 -14.53
CA ASP A 362 7.03 -3.09 -14.27
C ASP A 362 7.75 -3.27 -15.60
N ALA A 363 8.76 -2.48 -15.87
CA ALA A 363 9.53 -2.59 -17.08
C ALA A 363 11.01 -2.32 -16.84
N PHE A 364 11.83 -3.06 -17.55
CA PHE A 364 13.27 -2.87 -17.60
C PHE A 364 13.74 -2.94 -19.05
N SER A 365 14.60 -2.03 -19.44
CA SER A 365 15.28 -2.07 -20.72
C SER A 365 16.75 -1.68 -20.58
N SER A 366 17.60 -2.38 -21.32
CA SER A 366 19.03 -2.07 -21.38
C SER A 366 19.54 -2.20 -22.80
N SER A 367 20.02 -1.12 -23.38
CA SER A 367 20.59 -1.16 -24.73
C SER A 367 21.90 -1.93 -24.79
N ARG A 368 22.68 -1.93 -23.71
CA ARG A 368 23.95 -2.66 -23.61
C ARG A 368 23.72 -4.17 -23.54
N ALA A 369 22.77 -4.58 -22.71
CA ALA A 369 22.42 -6.00 -22.58
C ALA A 369 21.48 -6.49 -23.71
N LYS A 370 21.04 -5.59 -24.59
CA LYS A 370 20.04 -5.85 -25.66
C LYS A 370 18.81 -6.58 -25.10
N THR A 371 18.38 -6.19 -23.92
CA THR A 371 17.27 -6.82 -23.21
C THR A 371 16.20 -5.77 -22.95
N SER A 372 14.98 -6.11 -23.27
CA SER A 372 13.80 -5.32 -22.90
C SER A 372 12.68 -6.28 -22.49
N ARG A 373 12.07 -6.02 -21.38
CA ARG A 373 10.88 -6.75 -20.93
C ARG A 373 9.97 -5.82 -20.16
N SER A 374 8.69 -6.12 -20.21
CA SER A 374 7.67 -5.40 -19.47
C SER A 374 6.61 -6.36 -18.98
N SER A 375 6.07 -6.05 -17.85
CA SER A 375 4.89 -6.72 -17.31
C SER A 375 3.89 -5.66 -16.88
N VAL A 376 2.63 -5.96 -17.13
CA VAL A 376 1.51 -5.13 -16.73
C VAL A 376 0.58 -6.02 -15.92
N THR A 377 0.27 -5.60 -14.71
CA THR A 377 -0.73 -6.22 -13.85
C THR A 377 -1.73 -5.16 -13.40
N TYR A 378 -2.82 -5.59 -12.79
CA TYR A 378 -3.89 -4.67 -12.42
C TYR A 378 -4.33 -4.92 -10.98
N GLN A 379 -4.51 -3.82 -10.23
CA GLN A 379 -5.23 -3.83 -8.97
C GLN A 379 -6.69 -3.48 -9.26
N GLY A 380 -7.55 -4.50 -9.30
CA GLY A 380 -8.98 -4.31 -9.51
C GLY A 380 -9.68 -3.69 -8.31
N SER A 381 -10.84 -3.12 -8.57
CA SER A 381 -11.77 -2.69 -7.52
C SER A 381 -12.68 -3.84 -7.12
N ASN A 382 -13.11 -3.82 -5.85
CA ASN A 382 -14.08 -4.77 -5.32
C ASN A 382 -15.30 -4.01 -4.79
N VAL A 383 -16.44 -4.29 -5.37
CA VAL A 383 -17.75 -3.78 -4.94
C VAL A 383 -18.58 -4.96 -4.47
N THR A 384 -18.81 -5.05 -3.16
CA THR A 384 -19.47 -6.23 -2.55
C THR A 384 -20.60 -5.79 -1.64
N ALA A 385 -21.82 -6.23 -1.97
CA ALA A 385 -22.98 -6.10 -1.11
C ALA A 385 -23.34 -7.45 -0.50
N GLY A 386 -23.55 -7.52 0.81
CA GLY A 386 -24.04 -8.71 1.48
C GLY A 386 -25.51 -9.03 1.13
N GLY A 387 -26.29 -8.00 0.85
CA GLY A 387 -27.67 -8.08 0.34
C GLY A 387 -27.74 -7.79 -1.16
N ASN A 388 -28.58 -6.84 -1.53
CA ASN A 388 -28.78 -6.43 -2.92
C ASN A 388 -27.80 -5.34 -3.32
N LEU A 389 -27.35 -5.39 -4.58
CA LEU A 389 -26.54 -4.36 -5.21
C LEU A 389 -27.31 -3.71 -6.36
N LEU A 390 -27.54 -2.42 -6.28
CA LEU A 390 -28.09 -1.63 -7.38
C LEU A 390 -27.08 -0.58 -7.84
N VAL A 391 -26.73 -0.61 -9.12
CA VAL A 391 -25.83 0.33 -9.78
C VAL A 391 -26.57 0.98 -10.93
N ASN A 392 -26.79 2.28 -10.84
CA ASN A 392 -27.53 3.03 -11.83
C ASN A 392 -26.72 4.23 -12.30
N ALA A 393 -26.28 4.20 -13.54
CA ALA A 393 -25.60 5.32 -14.22
C ALA A 393 -26.59 6.00 -15.18
N GLY A 394 -26.70 7.32 -15.05
CA GLY A 394 -27.54 8.10 -15.97
C GLY A 394 -27.01 8.10 -17.40
N HIS A 395 -25.73 7.88 -17.60
CA HIS A 395 -25.08 7.81 -18.90
C HIS A 395 -24.40 6.45 -19.11
N ASN A 396 -23.10 6.32 -18.87
CA ASN A 396 -22.39 5.06 -19.08
C ASN A 396 -22.06 4.36 -17.76
N LEU A 397 -22.10 3.04 -17.79
CA LEU A 397 -21.57 2.16 -16.73
C LEU A 397 -20.46 1.31 -17.32
N ASP A 398 -19.23 1.55 -16.87
CA ASP A 398 -18.04 0.84 -17.28
C ASP A 398 -17.42 0.08 -16.10
N VAL A 399 -17.24 -1.21 -16.27
CA VAL A 399 -16.56 -2.08 -15.29
C VAL A 399 -15.37 -2.71 -15.97
N THR A 400 -14.17 -2.42 -15.48
CA THR A 400 -12.92 -2.90 -16.07
C THR A 400 -12.05 -3.59 -15.04
N ALA A 401 -11.69 -4.85 -15.28
CA ALA A 401 -10.82 -5.67 -14.46
C ALA A 401 -11.17 -5.60 -12.95
N SER A 402 -12.44 -5.58 -12.62
CA SER A 402 -12.96 -5.36 -11.28
C SER A 402 -14.14 -6.29 -11.00
N ASP A 403 -14.42 -6.50 -9.72
CA ASP A 403 -15.47 -7.39 -9.25
C ASP A 403 -16.66 -6.61 -8.68
N LEU A 404 -17.88 -6.97 -9.12
CA LEU A 404 -19.13 -6.56 -8.51
C LEU A 404 -19.86 -7.82 -8.03
N LYS A 405 -20.14 -7.88 -6.73
CA LYS A 405 -20.76 -9.07 -6.10
C LYS A 405 -21.92 -8.67 -5.21
N ALA A 406 -23.01 -9.44 -5.28
CA ALA A 406 -24.15 -9.32 -4.40
C ALA A 406 -24.47 -10.68 -3.78
N GLY A 407 -24.75 -10.70 -2.48
CA GLY A 407 -25.27 -11.89 -1.81
C GLY A 407 -26.74 -12.15 -2.16
N GLY A 408 -27.49 -11.09 -2.48
CA GLY A 408 -28.85 -11.14 -3.01
C GLY A 408 -28.90 -10.90 -4.51
N SER A 409 -29.71 -9.95 -4.94
CA SER A 409 -29.83 -9.58 -6.35
C SER A 409 -28.87 -8.48 -6.74
N ALA A 410 -28.34 -8.54 -7.95
CA ALA A 410 -27.57 -7.47 -8.56
C ALA A 410 -28.33 -6.87 -9.74
N GLY A 411 -28.59 -5.56 -9.68
CA GLY A 411 -29.19 -4.79 -10.77
C GLY A 411 -28.22 -3.75 -11.28
N LEU A 412 -27.91 -3.80 -12.55
CA LEU A 412 -27.03 -2.82 -13.21
C LEU A 412 -27.82 -2.15 -14.34
N SER A 413 -27.81 -0.81 -14.38
CA SER A 413 -28.43 -0.07 -15.45
C SER A 413 -27.57 1.11 -15.88
N ALA A 414 -27.65 1.44 -17.17
CA ALA A 414 -27.02 2.59 -17.75
C ALA A 414 -27.99 3.27 -18.74
N GLY A 415 -28.02 4.59 -18.72
CA GLY A 415 -28.86 5.34 -19.66
C GLY A 415 -28.37 5.25 -21.09
N ASN A 416 -27.08 5.00 -21.32
CA ASN A 416 -26.47 4.83 -22.62
C ASN A 416 -25.77 3.46 -22.71
N ASP A 417 -24.49 3.36 -22.45
CA ASP A 417 -23.75 2.13 -22.63
C ASP A 417 -23.42 1.45 -21.28
N LEU A 418 -23.51 0.13 -21.26
CA LEU A 418 -23.05 -0.72 -20.18
C LEU A 418 -21.95 -1.63 -20.72
N ASN A 419 -20.72 -1.46 -20.23
CA ASN A 419 -19.55 -2.17 -20.71
C ASN A 419 -18.88 -2.96 -19.60
N LEU A 420 -18.59 -4.24 -19.86
CA LEU A 420 -17.80 -5.10 -19.00
C LEU A 420 -16.52 -5.48 -19.75
N ASN A 421 -15.40 -5.03 -19.27
CA ASN A 421 -14.13 -5.14 -19.96
C ASN A 421 -13.09 -5.92 -19.14
N ALA A 422 -12.30 -6.72 -19.82
CA ALA A 422 -11.03 -7.19 -19.31
C ALA A 422 -9.98 -6.05 -19.38
N ALA A 423 -8.90 -6.16 -18.62
CA ALA A 423 -7.78 -5.23 -18.69
C ALA A 423 -6.77 -5.65 -19.75
#